data_955870ce95a4a44dc0cfeca753fdb217
#
_entry.id   955870ce95a4a44dc0cfeca753fdb217
#
_cell.length_a   1.000
_cell.length_b   1.000
_cell.length_c   1.000
_cell.angle_alpha   90.00
_cell.angle_beta   90.00
_cell.angle_gamma   90.00
#
_symmetry.space_group_name_H-M   'P 1'
#
loop_
_entity.id
_entity.type
_entity.pdbx_description
1 polymer ?
#
loop_
_entity_poly.entity_id
_entity_poly.type
_entity_poly.pdbx_seq_one_letter_code
_entity_poly.pdbx_strand_id
1 'polypeptide(L)'
;MKPKILFILHLPPPIHGAAMMGKYIQESELINSSFDCFCINLATAGSLSDIGHISLKKLLKYFFLLKHISNVVREIRPELVYITPNAGRKAFFKDFIVVQMLKSMGCKVIAHYHNKGVSVYQSKWVYNFFYKRFFSNLKVILLAENLYKDMAKYVKREDVYICIPSSCKEEMEARRNNVIPHLLFLSNLLISKGVIVLLDALRILKEKGYLFNCQYVGGETAEINAMQFVVEVERRKLND
;
A
#
# COMPACT_ATOMS: atom_id res chain seq x y z
N MET A 1 -3.41 -29.47 -14.65
CA MET A 1 -4.13 -28.54 -13.73
C MET A 1 -3.25 -27.32 -13.55
N LYS A 2 -3.85 -26.12 -13.48
CA LYS A 2 -3.10 -24.90 -13.17
C LYS A 2 -2.68 -24.91 -11.70
N PRO A 3 -1.50 -24.36 -11.33
CA PRO A 3 -1.11 -24.19 -9.95
C PRO A 3 -2.11 -23.29 -9.19
N LYS A 4 -2.46 -23.66 -7.94
CA LYS A 4 -3.39 -22.89 -7.13
C LYS A 4 -2.64 -21.81 -6.34
N ILE A 5 -3.09 -20.57 -6.48
CA ILE A 5 -2.56 -19.44 -5.72
C ILE A 5 -3.65 -18.79 -4.89
N LEU A 6 -3.37 -18.59 -3.59
CA LEU A 6 -4.22 -17.80 -2.72
C LEU A 6 -3.63 -16.39 -2.59
N PHE A 7 -4.36 -15.39 -3.05
CA PHE A 7 -4.06 -13.99 -2.90
C PHE A 7 -4.75 -13.43 -1.65
N ILE A 8 -3.98 -12.88 -0.74
CA ILE A 8 -4.46 -12.20 0.47
C ILE A 8 -4.10 -10.73 0.33
N LEU A 9 -5.04 -9.93 -0.16
CA LEU A 9 -4.83 -8.58 -0.67
C LEU A 9 -5.67 -7.55 0.09
N HIS A 10 -5.22 -6.30 0.04
CA HIS A 10 -6.13 -5.18 0.27
C HIS A 10 -6.89 -4.90 -1.01
N LEU A 11 -8.22 -4.88 -0.95
CA LEU A 11 -9.12 -4.55 -2.08
C LEU A 11 -9.98 -3.34 -1.71
N PRO A 12 -10.37 -2.53 -2.69
CA PRO A 12 -11.35 -1.46 -2.46
C PRO A 12 -12.69 -1.99 -1.97
N PRO A 13 -13.51 -1.21 -1.20
CA PRO A 13 -13.18 0.01 -0.50
C PRO A 13 -12.35 -0.22 0.78
N PRO A 14 -11.61 0.80 1.31
CA PRO A 14 -11.40 2.14 0.77
C PRO A 14 -10.38 2.18 -0.37
N ILE A 15 -10.49 3.19 -1.26
CA ILE A 15 -9.56 3.38 -2.37
C ILE A 15 -8.25 3.96 -1.84
N HIS A 16 -7.16 3.22 -2.01
CA HIS A 16 -5.79 3.65 -1.76
C HIS A 16 -4.82 2.82 -2.60
N GLY A 17 -3.56 3.25 -2.75
CA GLY A 17 -2.60 2.64 -3.67
C GLY A 17 -2.49 1.12 -3.56
N ALA A 18 -2.35 0.58 -2.33
CA ALA A 18 -2.25 -0.87 -2.14
C ALA A 18 -3.55 -1.61 -2.53
N ALA A 19 -4.74 -1.01 -2.29
CA ALA A 19 -6.01 -1.61 -2.67
C ALA A 19 -6.20 -1.60 -4.20
N MET A 20 -5.77 -0.55 -4.88
CA MET A 20 -5.81 -0.50 -6.35
C MET A 20 -4.87 -1.52 -6.97
N MET A 21 -3.65 -1.68 -6.43
CA MET A 21 -2.73 -2.73 -6.88
C MET A 21 -3.30 -4.13 -6.64
N GLY A 22 -3.97 -4.35 -5.49
CA GLY A 22 -4.68 -5.59 -5.23
C GLY A 22 -5.77 -5.88 -6.27
N LYS A 23 -6.54 -4.86 -6.65
CA LYS A 23 -7.54 -4.96 -7.70
C LYS A 23 -6.93 -5.32 -9.06
N TYR A 24 -5.85 -4.65 -9.47
CA TYR A 24 -5.15 -4.96 -10.73
C TYR A 24 -4.59 -6.39 -10.76
N ILE A 25 -4.07 -6.90 -9.64
CA ILE A 25 -3.62 -8.28 -9.53
C ILE A 25 -4.82 -9.25 -9.71
N GLN A 26 -5.95 -8.97 -9.05
CA GLN A 26 -7.15 -9.78 -9.12
C GLN A 26 -7.75 -9.82 -10.54
N GLU A 27 -7.71 -8.70 -11.26
CA GLU A 27 -8.26 -8.54 -12.61
C GLU A 27 -7.28 -8.88 -13.74
N SER A 28 -6.02 -9.24 -13.41
CA SER A 28 -4.98 -9.53 -14.41
C SER A 28 -5.30 -10.78 -15.22
N GLU A 29 -5.52 -10.61 -16.52
CA GLU A 29 -5.76 -11.72 -17.46
C GLU A 29 -4.55 -12.69 -17.50
N LEU A 30 -3.33 -12.16 -17.46
CA LEU A 30 -2.11 -12.97 -17.47
C LEU A 30 -2.04 -13.89 -16.25
N ILE A 31 -2.36 -13.37 -15.06
CA ILE A 31 -2.35 -14.15 -13.82
C ILE A 31 -3.49 -15.18 -13.85
N ASN A 32 -4.70 -14.79 -14.20
CA ASN A 32 -5.87 -15.65 -14.20
C ASN A 32 -5.81 -16.73 -15.30
N SER A 33 -5.11 -16.45 -16.41
CA SER A 33 -4.87 -17.48 -17.43
C SER A 33 -3.81 -18.50 -17.02
N SER A 34 -2.83 -18.08 -16.21
CA SER A 34 -1.68 -18.93 -15.82
C SER A 34 -1.95 -19.75 -14.54
N PHE A 35 -2.80 -19.27 -13.64
CA PHE A 35 -3.02 -19.85 -12.31
C PHE A 35 -4.51 -20.04 -12.00
N ASP A 36 -4.79 -20.94 -11.08
CA ASP A 36 -6.11 -21.08 -10.43
C ASP A 36 -6.14 -20.17 -9.20
N CYS A 37 -6.78 -19.00 -9.34
CA CYS A 37 -6.64 -17.87 -8.44
C CYS A 37 -7.79 -17.78 -7.44
N PHE A 38 -7.47 -17.75 -6.16
CA PHE A 38 -8.38 -17.50 -5.05
C PHE A 38 -7.99 -16.20 -4.37
N CYS A 39 -8.97 -15.39 -3.93
CA CYS A 39 -8.71 -14.07 -3.39
C CYS A 39 -9.43 -13.83 -2.07
N ILE A 40 -8.71 -13.35 -1.05
CA ILE A 40 -9.26 -12.93 0.25
C ILE A 40 -8.90 -11.47 0.48
N ASN A 41 -9.90 -10.65 0.83
CA ASN A 41 -9.69 -9.25 1.17
C ASN A 41 -9.24 -9.11 2.64
N LEU A 42 -8.05 -8.52 2.87
CA LEU A 42 -7.51 -8.17 4.19
C LEU A 42 -8.14 -6.93 4.81
N ALA A 43 -8.93 -6.17 4.06
CA ALA A 43 -9.50 -4.91 4.55
C ALA A 43 -10.47 -5.18 5.70
N THR A 44 -10.16 -4.65 6.89
CA THR A 44 -11.05 -4.64 8.06
C THR A 44 -11.71 -3.29 8.30
N ALA A 45 -11.27 -2.25 7.59
CA ALA A 45 -11.80 -0.89 7.65
C ALA A 45 -12.79 -0.66 6.50
N GLY A 46 -13.93 -0.04 6.80
CA GLY A 46 -14.94 0.31 5.79
C GLY A 46 -14.70 1.69 5.15
N SER A 47 -13.93 2.56 5.82
CA SER A 47 -13.61 3.92 5.37
C SER A 47 -12.17 4.31 5.70
N LEU A 48 -11.67 5.38 5.07
CA LEU A 48 -10.33 5.92 5.37
C LEU A 48 -10.23 6.45 6.81
N SER A 49 -11.31 7.01 7.35
CA SER A 49 -11.38 7.50 8.75
C SER A 49 -11.29 6.38 9.79
N ASP A 50 -11.66 5.16 9.42
CA ASP A 50 -11.58 3.99 10.31
C ASP A 50 -10.17 3.44 10.46
N ILE A 51 -9.24 3.85 9.63
CA ILE A 51 -7.87 3.33 9.63
C ILE A 51 -7.15 3.80 10.91
N GLY A 52 -6.57 2.85 11.66
CA GLY A 52 -5.78 3.13 12.86
C GLY A 52 -6.54 3.04 14.20
N HIS A 53 -7.88 3.09 14.21
CA HIS A 53 -8.67 2.91 15.43
C HIS A 53 -8.88 1.43 15.77
N ILE A 54 -8.65 1.07 17.04
CA ILE A 54 -8.90 -0.29 17.55
C ILE A 54 -10.29 -0.28 18.21
N SER A 55 -11.14 -1.23 17.81
CA SER A 55 -12.43 -1.48 18.47
C SER A 55 -12.64 -2.99 18.64
N LEU A 56 -13.44 -3.38 19.63
CA LEU A 56 -13.78 -4.79 19.86
C LEU A 56 -14.42 -5.42 18.61
N LYS A 57 -15.26 -4.67 17.90
CA LYS A 57 -15.88 -5.10 16.64
C LYS A 57 -14.82 -5.43 15.56
N LYS A 58 -13.74 -4.63 15.48
CA LYS A 58 -12.63 -4.88 14.54
C LYS A 58 -11.81 -6.11 14.94
N LEU A 59 -11.63 -6.34 16.25
CA LEU A 59 -10.94 -7.51 16.75
C LEU A 59 -11.71 -8.80 16.42
N LEU A 60 -13.04 -8.79 16.62
CA LEU A 60 -13.90 -9.92 16.25
C LEU A 60 -13.87 -10.17 14.73
N LYS A 61 -14.00 -9.10 13.90
CA LYS A 61 -13.86 -9.23 12.45
C LYS A 61 -12.52 -9.84 12.04
N TYR A 62 -11.44 -9.44 12.71
CA TYR A 62 -10.13 -9.98 12.44
C TYR A 62 -10.02 -11.45 12.81
N PHE A 63 -10.61 -11.89 13.94
CA PHE A 63 -10.67 -13.29 14.31
C PHE A 63 -11.44 -14.13 13.28
N PHE A 64 -12.58 -13.65 12.81
CA PHE A 64 -13.32 -14.32 11.74
C PHE A 64 -12.54 -14.39 10.43
N LEU A 65 -11.77 -13.33 10.10
CA LEU A 65 -10.89 -13.32 8.94
C LEU A 65 -9.81 -14.42 9.05
N LEU A 66 -9.16 -14.58 10.21
CA LEU A 66 -8.17 -15.64 10.44
C LEU A 66 -8.78 -17.03 10.26
N LYS A 67 -9.98 -17.24 10.82
CA LYS A 67 -10.74 -18.50 10.65
C LYS A 67 -11.07 -18.75 9.17
N HIS A 68 -11.52 -17.74 8.48
CA HIS A 68 -11.84 -17.83 7.04
C HIS A 68 -10.59 -18.19 6.23
N ILE A 69 -9.47 -17.49 6.42
CA ILE A 69 -8.19 -17.82 5.76
C ILE A 69 -7.80 -19.28 6.03
N SER A 70 -7.86 -19.71 7.28
CA SER A 70 -7.52 -21.09 7.66
C SER A 70 -8.40 -22.13 6.96
N ASN A 71 -9.71 -21.88 6.87
CA ASN A 71 -10.64 -22.78 6.19
C ASN A 71 -10.35 -22.86 4.69
N VAL A 72 -10.18 -21.71 4.04
CA VAL A 72 -9.84 -21.64 2.60
C VAL A 72 -8.54 -22.38 2.31
N VAL A 73 -7.49 -22.15 3.11
CA VAL A 73 -6.20 -22.84 2.92
C VAL A 73 -6.35 -24.37 3.02
N ARG A 74 -7.14 -24.86 3.97
CA ARG A 74 -7.39 -26.32 4.13
C ARG A 74 -8.16 -26.90 2.95
N GLU A 75 -9.13 -26.16 2.43
CA GLU A 75 -9.99 -26.56 1.31
C GLU A 75 -9.23 -26.59 -0.01
N ILE A 76 -8.60 -25.48 -0.39
CA ILE A 76 -7.97 -25.33 -1.70
C ILE A 76 -6.56 -25.90 -1.77
N ARG A 77 -5.85 -25.96 -0.63
CA ARG A 77 -4.44 -26.39 -0.51
C ARG A 77 -3.55 -25.66 -1.52
N PRO A 78 -3.38 -24.33 -1.38
CA PRO A 78 -2.67 -23.53 -2.36
C PRO A 78 -1.18 -23.90 -2.41
N GLU A 79 -0.60 -23.91 -3.59
CA GLU A 79 0.84 -24.12 -3.79
C GLU A 79 1.65 -22.89 -3.35
N LEU A 80 1.04 -21.71 -3.46
CA LEU A 80 1.62 -20.45 -3.06
C LEU A 80 0.55 -19.53 -2.45
N VAL A 81 0.92 -18.84 -1.38
CA VAL A 81 0.13 -17.74 -0.82
C VAL A 81 0.86 -16.44 -1.07
N TYR A 82 0.20 -15.51 -1.76
CA TYR A 82 0.68 -14.17 -2.00
C TYR A 82 -0.02 -13.20 -1.05
N ILE A 83 0.76 -12.38 -0.32
CA ILE A 83 0.24 -11.42 0.65
C ILE A 83 0.87 -10.04 0.48
N THR A 84 0.09 -8.97 0.73
CA THR A 84 0.55 -7.58 0.73
C THR A 84 0.61 -7.02 2.15
N PRO A 85 1.69 -7.28 2.92
CA PRO A 85 1.78 -6.89 4.33
C PRO A 85 2.23 -5.44 4.50
N ASN A 86 1.99 -4.93 5.72
CA ASN A 86 2.49 -3.63 6.16
C ASN A 86 3.90 -3.75 6.76
N ALA A 87 4.77 -2.77 6.45
CA ALA A 87 6.15 -2.78 6.92
C ALA A 87 6.33 -2.42 8.41
N GLY A 88 5.33 -1.80 9.06
CA GLY A 88 5.47 -1.38 10.45
C GLY A 88 4.16 -0.98 11.13
N ARG A 89 4.28 -0.32 12.28
CA ARG A 89 3.18 0.11 13.15
C ARG A 89 2.30 -1.07 13.61
N LYS A 90 1.12 -0.79 14.14
CA LYS A 90 0.16 -1.81 14.62
C LYS A 90 -0.32 -2.75 13.51
N ALA A 91 -0.34 -2.28 12.26
CA ALA A 91 -0.77 -3.06 11.11
C ALA A 91 0.16 -4.27 10.86
N PHE A 92 1.48 -4.09 11.01
CA PHE A 92 2.46 -5.17 10.90
C PHE A 92 2.13 -6.37 11.79
N PHE A 93 1.71 -6.15 13.05
CA PHE A 93 1.44 -7.26 13.98
C PHE A 93 0.24 -8.11 13.56
N LYS A 94 -0.77 -7.51 12.92
CA LYS A 94 -1.87 -8.27 12.32
C LYS A 94 -1.36 -9.16 11.18
N ASP A 95 -0.59 -8.57 10.28
CA ASP A 95 -0.04 -9.30 9.13
C ASP A 95 0.95 -10.38 9.58
N PHE A 96 1.71 -10.13 10.66
CA PHE A 96 2.56 -11.13 11.30
C PHE A 96 1.77 -12.36 11.73
N ILE A 97 0.63 -12.21 12.40
CA ILE A 97 -0.20 -13.33 12.85
C ILE A 97 -0.68 -14.14 11.65
N VAL A 98 -1.16 -13.49 10.58
CA VAL A 98 -1.58 -14.16 9.35
C VAL A 98 -0.43 -14.98 8.75
N VAL A 99 0.76 -14.37 8.60
CA VAL A 99 1.92 -15.05 8.01
C VAL A 99 2.39 -16.22 8.88
N GLN A 100 2.41 -16.08 10.23
CA GLN A 100 2.80 -17.20 11.09
C GLN A 100 1.77 -18.34 11.03
N MET A 101 0.48 -18.04 10.97
CA MET A 101 -0.57 -19.04 10.77
C MET A 101 -0.39 -19.78 9.44
N LEU A 102 -0.16 -19.07 8.35
CA LEU A 102 0.09 -19.68 7.03
C LEU A 102 1.32 -20.60 7.05
N LYS A 103 2.41 -20.14 7.66
CA LYS A 103 3.63 -20.95 7.82
C LYS A 103 3.39 -22.19 8.67
N SER A 104 2.64 -22.10 9.77
CA SER A 104 2.30 -23.26 10.61
C SER A 104 1.42 -24.27 9.89
N MET A 105 0.68 -23.85 8.86
CA MET A 105 -0.10 -24.69 7.97
C MET A 105 0.73 -25.26 6.79
N GLY A 106 2.05 -25.00 6.74
CA GLY A 106 2.94 -25.51 5.69
C GLY A 106 2.88 -24.74 4.36
N CYS A 107 2.24 -23.56 4.33
CA CYS A 107 2.12 -22.78 3.10
C CYS A 107 3.45 -22.13 2.71
N LYS A 108 3.77 -22.15 1.41
CA LYS A 108 4.80 -21.27 0.84
C LYS A 108 4.21 -19.87 0.73
N VAL A 109 4.87 -18.87 1.31
CA VAL A 109 4.37 -17.50 1.35
C VAL A 109 5.33 -16.56 0.63
N ILE A 110 4.81 -15.69 -0.21
CA ILE A 110 5.53 -14.57 -0.81
C ILE A 110 4.87 -13.25 -0.39
N ALA A 111 5.67 -12.32 0.10
CA ALA A 111 5.21 -11.02 0.58
C ALA A 111 5.57 -9.91 -0.41
N HIS A 112 4.57 -9.21 -0.95
CA HIS A 112 4.78 -8.06 -1.83
C HIS A 112 4.59 -6.75 -1.05
N TYR A 113 5.66 -5.99 -0.89
CA TYR A 113 5.66 -4.73 -0.14
C TYR A 113 5.38 -3.54 -1.06
N HIS A 114 4.31 -2.81 -0.76
CA HIS A 114 3.94 -1.53 -1.39
C HIS A 114 4.35 -0.32 -0.53
N ASN A 115 4.98 -0.55 0.61
CA ASN A 115 5.46 0.48 1.53
C ASN A 115 6.83 0.11 2.08
N LYS A 116 7.56 1.08 2.63
CA LYS A 116 8.79 0.90 3.37
C LYS A 116 8.58 1.22 4.85
N GLY A 117 9.51 0.82 5.71
CA GLY A 117 9.47 1.14 7.14
C GLY A 117 10.08 0.07 8.03
N VAL A 118 10.54 -1.06 7.50
CA VAL A 118 11.21 -2.10 8.29
C VAL A 118 12.45 -1.54 8.96
N SER A 119 13.28 -0.79 8.23
CA SER A 119 14.51 -0.14 8.76
C SER A 119 14.20 0.88 9.86
N VAL A 120 13.06 1.55 9.81
CA VAL A 120 12.64 2.54 10.82
C VAL A 120 12.39 1.89 12.19
N TYR A 121 11.86 0.66 12.20
CA TYR A 121 11.48 -0.03 13.43
C TYR A 121 12.47 -1.09 13.88
N GLN A 122 13.44 -1.47 13.06
CA GLN A 122 14.37 -2.58 13.32
C GLN A 122 15.28 -2.37 14.56
N SER A 123 15.49 -1.14 14.99
CA SER A 123 16.26 -0.82 16.21
C SER A 123 15.50 -1.17 17.50
N LYS A 124 14.16 -1.22 17.42
CA LYS A 124 13.32 -1.58 18.56
C LYS A 124 13.35 -3.10 18.74
N TRP A 125 13.77 -3.60 19.90
CA TRP A 125 13.95 -5.02 20.18
C TRP A 125 12.70 -5.88 19.87
N VAL A 126 11.51 -5.37 20.18
CA VAL A 126 10.22 -6.04 19.88
C VAL A 126 10.07 -6.26 18.38
N TYR A 127 10.22 -5.20 17.56
CA TYR A 127 10.12 -5.31 16.12
C TYR A 127 11.21 -6.21 15.53
N ASN A 128 12.45 -6.09 16.02
CA ASN A 128 13.55 -6.92 15.56
C ASN A 128 13.28 -8.42 15.78
N PHE A 129 12.70 -8.79 16.94
CA PHE A 129 12.30 -10.16 17.24
C PHE A 129 11.21 -10.65 16.26
N PHE A 130 10.17 -9.86 16.06
CA PHE A 130 9.07 -10.23 15.17
C PHE A 130 9.48 -10.22 13.69
N TYR A 131 10.33 -9.29 13.25
CA TYR A 131 10.84 -9.29 11.86
C TYR A 131 11.69 -10.52 11.56
N LYS A 132 12.58 -10.95 12.46
CA LYS A 132 13.34 -12.19 12.28
C LYS A 132 12.43 -13.39 12.01
N ARG A 133 11.33 -13.50 12.77
CA ARG A 133 10.36 -14.60 12.60
C ARG A 133 9.49 -14.39 11.34
N PHE A 134 9.11 -13.16 11.05
CA PHE A 134 8.28 -12.83 9.88
C PHE A 134 9.01 -13.20 8.58
N PHE A 135 10.23 -12.75 8.43
CA PHE A 135 11.01 -12.93 7.20
C PHE A 135 11.70 -14.30 7.07
N SER A 136 11.74 -15.10 8.13
CA SER A 136 12.29 -16.46 8.06
C SER A 136 11.56 -17.29 6.98
N ASN A 137 12.30 -17.88 6.04
CA ASN A 137 11.76 -18.68 4.93
C ASN A 137 10.65 -17.97 4.13
N LEU A 138 10.79 -16.67 3.91
CA LEU A 138 9.84 -15.85 3.18
C LEU A 138 10.52 -15.26 1.95
N LYS A 139 9.89 -15.39 0.79
CA LYS A 139 10.27 -14.64 -0.40
C LYS A 139 9.57 -13.30 -0.43
N VAL A 140 10.24 -12.30 -1.00
CA VAL A 140 9.75 -10.91 -0.98
C VAL A 140 9.75 -10.33 -2.39
N ILE A 141 8.69 -9.60 -2.72
CA ILE A 141 8.62 -8.77 -3.92
C ILE A 141 8.69 -7.31 -3.49
N LEU A 142 9.52 -6.52 -4.18
CA LEU A 142 9.68 -5.09 -3.97
C LEU A 142 9.40 -4.32 -5.26
N LEU A 143 8.93 -3.07 -5.12
CA LEU A 143 8.62 -2.19 -6.25
C LEU A 143 9.87 -1.60 -6.92
N ALA A 144 11.01 -1.59 -6.23
CA ALA A 144 12.27 -1.05 -6.75
C ALA A 144 13.47 -1.64 -6.00
N GLU A 145 14.62 -1.73 -6.67
CA GLU A 145 15.88 -2.25 -6.11
C GLU A 145 16.31 -1.51 -4.82
N ASN A 146 16.19 -0.19 -4.82
CA ASN A 146 16.58 0.63 -3.66
C ASN A 146 15.78 0.34 -2.39
N LEU A 147 14.61 -0.30 -2.49
CA LEU A 147 13.80 -0.70 -1.33
C LEU A 147 14.39 -1.91 -0.60
N TYR A 148 15.30 -2.67 -1.22
CA TYR A 148 15.97 -3.77 -0.56
C TYR A 148 16.72 -3.33 0.70
N LYS A 149 17.31 -2.13 0.70
CA LYS A 149 18.02 -1.56 1.88
C LYS A 149 17.13 -1.48 3.13
N ASP A 150 15.81 -1.37 2.96
CA ASP A 150 14.86 -1.28 4.08
C ASP A 150 14.77 -2.59 4.87
N MET A 151 15.03 -3.74 4.23
CA MET A 151 14.87 -5.06 4.85
C MET A 151 16.09 -6.00 4.72
N ALA A 152 17.21 -5.50 4.22
CA ALA A 152 18.44 -6.28 3.98
C ALA A 152 18.96 -7.00 5.24
N LYS A 153 18.61 -6.51 6.44
CA LYS A 153 18.95 -7.17 7.72
C LYS A 153 18.26 -8.54 7.91
N TYR A 154 17.11 -8.76 7.25
CA TYR A 154 16.24 -9.90 7.52
C TYR A 154 16.03 -10.82 6.33
N VAL A 155 16.23 -10.33 5.11
CA VAL A 155 15.97 -11.05 3.85
C VAL A 155 17.25 -11.07 3.03
N LYS A 156 17.64 -12.25 2.56
CA LYS A 156 18.77 -12.38 1.63
C LYS A 156 18.38 -11.83 0.26
N ARG A 157 19.36 -11.30 -0.49
CA ARG A 157 19.08 -10.73 -1.82
C ARG A 157 18.52 -11.78 -2.80
N GLU A 158 18.92 -13.04 -2.67
CA GLU A 158 18.44 -14.17 -3.49
C GLU A 158 16.95 -14.48 -3.31
N ASP A 159 16.36 -14.09 -2.17
CA ASP A 159 14.93 -14.25 -1.86
C ASP A 159 14.09 -13.02 -2.23
N VAL A 160 14.71 -12.03 -2.90
CA VAL A 160 14.04 -10.77 -3.27
C VAL A 160 13.85 -10.68 -4.78
N TYR A 161 12.62 -10.44 -5.19
CA TYR A 161 12.21 -10.16 -6.56
C TYR A 161 11.84 -8.69 -6.72
N ILE A 162 12.17 -8.09 -7.84
CA ILE A 162 11.80 -6.72 -8.16
C ILE A 162 10.66 -6.74 -9.18
N CYS A 163 9.54 -6.15 -8.81
CA CYS A 163 8.40 -5.97 -9.70
C CYS A 163 8.06 -4.49 -9.76
N ILE A 164 8.55 -3.82 -10.78
CA ILE A 164 8.28 -2.41 -11.02
C ILE A 164 6.85 -2.31 -11.57
N PRO A 165 5.96 -1.53 -10.93
CA PRO A 165 4.65 -1.28 -11.51
C PRO A 165 4.84 -0.63 -12.87
N SER A 166 4.57 -1.34 -13.95
CA SER A 166 4.44 -0.72 -15.25
C SER A 166 3.14 0.06 -15.21
N SER A 167 3.22 1.39 -15.24
CA SER A 167 2.07 2.18 -15.70
C SER A 167 1.69 1.60 -17.07
N CYS A 168 0.40 1.34 -17.26
CA CYS A 168 -0.09 1.04 -18.60
C CYS A 168 0.59 1.99 -19.57
N LYS A 169 1.20 1.45 -20.63
CA LYS A 169 1.63 2.23 -21.78
C LYS A 169 0.37 2.71 -22.52
N GLU A 170 -0.44 3.51 -21.84
CA GLU A 170 -1.28 4.44 -22.57
C GLU A 170 -0.30 5.41 -23.21
N GLU A 171 -0.37 5.49 -24.53
CA GLU A 171 0.39 6.43 -25.32
C GLU A 171 0.32 7.79 -24.63
N MET A 172 1.47 8.25 -24.15
CA MET A 172 1.56 9.61 -23.63
C MET A 172 1.24 10.51 -24.82
N GLU A 173 -0.02 11.00 -24.87
CA GLU A 173 -0.39 12.05 -25.81
C GLU A 173 0.69 13.13 -25.74
N ALA A 174 1.17 13.53 -26.90
CA ALA A 174 2.24 14.50 -27.04
C ALA A 174 2.01 15.66 -26.07
N ARG A 175 3.01 15.96 -25.24
CA ARG A 175 2.97 17.06 -24.29
C ARG A 175 2.48 18.30 -25.03
N ARG A 176 1.29 18.76 -24.72
CA ARG A 176 0.82 20.06 -25.19
C ARG A 176 1.80 21.08 -24.62
N ASN A 177 2.44 21.85 -25.49
CA ASN A 177 3.25 23.01 -25.11
C ASN A 177 2.31 24.06 -24.51
N ASN A 178 1.88 23.88 -23.29
CA ASN A 178 1.12 24.87 -22.56
C ASN A 178 2.08 26.01 -22.18
N VAL A 179 1.72 27.19 -22.55
CA VAL A 179 2.48 28.43 -22.20
C VAL A 179 2.51 28.60 -20.68
N ILE A 180 1.44 28.15 -19.98
CA ILE A 180 1.32 28.17 -18.52
C ILE A 180 1.47 26.76 -17.99
N PRO A 181 2.43 26.49 -17.08
CA PRO A 181 2.60 25.17 -16.46
C PRO A 181 1.37 24.72 -15.69
N HIS A 182 0.96 23.48 -15.90
CA HIS A 182 -0.07 22.81 -15.12
C HIS A 182 0.58 21.82 -14.15
N LEU A 183 0.38 22.05 -12.86
CA LEU A 183 0.88 21.22 -11.78
C LEU A 183 -0.25 20.31 -11.29
N LEU A 184 0.05 19.06 -10.99
CA LEU A 184 -0.91 18.09 -10.43
C LEU A 184 -0.38 17.55 -9.10
N PHE A 185 -1.16 17.74 -8.04
CA PHE A 185 -1.00 17.00 -6.79
C PHE A 185 -1.99 15.84 -6.79
N LEU A 186 -1.48 14.61 -6.88
CA LEU A 186 -2.30 13.39 -6.91
C LEU A 186 -2.06 12.57 -5.64
N SER A 187 -2.80 12.87 -4.58
CA SER A 187 -2.76 12.14 -3.30
C SER A 187 -3.89 12.59 -2.39
N ASN A 188 -4.26 11.74 -1.41
CA ASN A 188 -5.13 12.19 -0.32
C ASN A 188 -4.48 13.34 0.47
N LEU A 189 -5.31 14.19 1.10
CA LEU A 189 -4.90 15.39 1.85
C LEU A 189 -4.24 14.99 3.17
N LEU A 190 -3.00 14.49 3.09
CA LEU A 190 -2.14 14.10 4.21
C LEU A 190 -0.93 15.03 4.28
N ILE A 191 -0.59 15.51 5.48
CA ILE A 191 0.59 16.35 5.71
C ILE A 191 1.86 15.61 5.26
N SER A 192 1.94 14.33 5.55
CA SER A 192 3.08 13.48 5.16
C SER A 192 3.26 13.29 3.65
N LYS A 193 2.24 13.64 2.84
CA LYS A 193 2.31 13.65 1.37
C LYS A 193 2.75 14.98 0.80
N GLY A 194 3.01 15.96 1.66
CA GLY A 194 3.55 17.26 1.25
C GLY A 194 2.50 18.26 0.77
N VAL A 195 1.22 18.07 1.09
CA VAL A 195 0.13 18.98 0.67
C VAL A 195 0.42 20.43 1.08
N ILE A 196 0.82 20.64 2.34
CA ILE A 196 1.15 21.98 2.86
C ILE A 196 2.46 22.51 2.25
N VAL A 197 3.47 21.64 2.08
CA VAL A 197 4.74 21.98 1.48
C VAL A 197 4.55 22.49 0.03
N LEU A 198 3.67 21.83 -0.73
CA LEU A 198 3.35 22.30 -2.09
C LEU A 198 2.63 23.63 -2.06
N LEU A 199 1.65 23.86 -1.18
CA LEU A 199 1.00 25.16 -1.05
C LEU A 199 1.99 26.27 -0.70
N ASP A 200 2.97 26.03 0.19
CA ASP A 200 4.02 27.00 0.50
C ASP A 200 4.92 27.28 -0.72
N ALA A 201 5.27 26.25 -1.49
CA ALA A 201 6.04 26.40 -2.72
C ALA A 201 5.28 27.21 -3.78
N LEU A 202 3.97 26.96 -3.95
CA LEU A 202 3.12 27.71 -4.89
C LEU A 202 3.01 29.18 -4.49
N ARG A 203 2.89 29.48 -3.19
CA ARG A 203 2.93 30.85 -2.69
C ARG A 203 4.23 31.57 -3.09
N ILE A 204 5.38 30.91 -2.88
CA ILE A 204 6.69 31.46 -3.26
C ILE A 204 6.77 31.72 -4.77
N LEU A 205 6.26 30.80 -5.60
CA LEU A 205 6.25 30.97 -7.05
C LEU A 205 5.38 32.17 -7.47
N LYS A 206 4.19 32.31 -6.87
CA LYS A 206 3.29 33.44 -7.13
C LYS A 206 3.92 34.77 -6.71
N GLU A 207 4.54 34.84 -5.54
CA GLU A 207 5.28 36.03 -5.05
C GLU A 207 6.43 36.43 -5.99
N LYS A 208 7.03 35.46 -6.69
CA LYS A 208 8.07 35.70 -7.72
C LYS A 208 7.50 36.03 -9.10
N GLY A 209 6.18 36.12 -9.27
CA GLY A 209 5.51 36.46 -10.51
C GLY A 209 5.39 35.33 -11.55
N TYR A 210 5.61 34.06 -11.16
CA TYR A 210 5.40 32.93 -12.06
C TYR A 210 3.89 32.64 -12.21
N LEU A 211 3.47 32.43 -13.47
CA LEU A 211 2.12 31.97 -13.78
C LEU A 211 2.09 30.45 -13.81
N PHE A 212 1.10 29.85 -13.14
CA PHE A 212 0.86 28.41 -13.11
C PHE A 212 -0.59 28.10 -12.79
N ASN A 213 -1.03 26.90 -13.15
CA ASN A 213 -2.25 26.30 -12.63
C ASN A 213 -1.87 25.11 -11.77
N CYS A 214 -2.54 24.91 -10.65
CA CYS A 214 -2.34 23.72 -9.81
C CYS A 214 -3.65 23.04 -9.48
N GLN A 215 -3.73 21.75 -9.79
CA GLN A 215 -4.89 20.93 -9.48
C GLN A 215 -4.55 19.95 -8.37
N TYR A 216 -5.41 19.88 -7.35
CA TYR A 216 -5.34 18.89 -6.29
C TYR A 216 -6.41 17.81 -6.51
N VAL A 217 -5.97 16.55 -6.61
CA VAL A 217 -6.85 15.39 -6.80
C VAL A 217 -6.57 14.37 -5.72
N GLY A 218 -7.57 14.09 -4.88
CA GLY A 218 -7.47 13.14 -3.78
C GLY A 218 -8.59 13.29 -2.76
N GLY A 219 -8.67 12.36 -1.83
CA GLY A 219 -9.68 12.34 -0.79
C GLY A 219 -9.28 13.14 0.45
N GLU A 220 -10.29 13.58 1.18
CA GLU A 220 -10.15 14.13 2.53
C GLU A 220 -9.61 13.10 3.52
N THR A 221 -8.97 13.58 4.58
CA THR A 221 -8.47 12.74 5.67
C THR A 221 -8.82 13.33 7.03
N ALA A 222 -8.54 12.58 8.10
CA ALA A 222 -8.68 13.12 9.46
C ALA A 222 -7.66 14.24 9.77
N GLU A 223 -6.58 14.37 8.97
CA GLU A 223 -5.58 15.43 9.15
C GLU A 223 -6.01 16.74 8.48
N ILE A 224 -6.59 16.65 7.28
CA ILE A 224 -7.06 17.82 6.51
C ILE A 224 -8.34 17.42 5.76
N ASN A 225 -9.45 18.10 6.07
CA ASN A 225 -10.70 18.04 5.31
C ASN A 225 -10.75 19.14 4.23
N ALA A 226 -11.75 19.09 3.35
CA ALA A 226 -11.87 20.05 2.23
C ALA A 226 -11.96 21.51 2.73
N MET A 227 -12.71 21.77 3.79
CA MET A 227 -12.85 23.12 4.34
C MET A 227 -11.50 23.63 4.89
N GLN A 228 -10.79 22.81 5.64
CA GLN A 228 -9.45 23.17 6.15
C GLN A 228 -8.45 23.39 5.00
N PHE A 229 -8.53 22.60 3.93
CA PHE A 229 -7.69 22.79 2.75
C PHE A 229 -7.97 24.13 2.07
N VAL A 230 -9.24 24.50 1.88
CA VAL A 230 -9.62 25.81 1.31
C VAL A 230 -9.07 26.97 2.16
N VAL A 231 -9.19 26.89 3.48
CA VAL A 231 -8.62 27.90 4.40
C VAL A 231 -7.10 28.02 4.22
N GLU A 232 -6.39 26.89 4.04
CA GLU A 232 -4.94 26.92 3.80
C GLU A 232 -4.56 27.52 2.44
N VAL A 233 -5.40 27.35 1.41
CA VAL A 233 -5.26 27.98 0.09
C VAL A 233 -5.47 29.50 0.20
N GLU A 234 -6.57 29.94 0.86
CA GLU A 234 -6.91 31.35 1.09
C GLU A 234 -5.83 32.08 1.88
N ARG A 235 -5.36 31.47 2.97
CA ARG A 235 -4.27 32.00 3.81
C ARG A 235 -3.02 32.33 3.00
N ARG A 236 -2.77 31.60 1.91
CA ARG A 236 -1.63 31.79 1.01
C ARG A 236 -1.95 32.64 -0.23
N LYS A 237 -3.17 33.14 -0.34
CA LYS A 237 -3.66 33.95 -1.47
C LYS A 237 -3.50 33.21 -2.80
N LEU A 238 -3.89 31.94 -2.85
CA LEU A 238 -3.76 31.05 -4.02
C LEU A 238 -5.11 30.80 -4.73
N ASN A 239 -6.13 31.63 -4.51
CA ASN A 239 -7.51 31.45 -5.03
C ASN A 239 -7.69 31.86 -6.49
N ASP A 240 -6.70 32.52 -7.13
CA ASP A 240 -6.72 33.09 -8.48
C ASP A 240 -5.68 32.45 -9.41
#